data_b1bf997043aeaf89c74496e197812c94
#
_entry.id   b1bf997043aeaf89c74496e197812c94
#
_cell.length_a   1.000
_cell.length_b   1.000
_cell.length_c   1.000
_cell.angle_alpha   90.00
_cell.angle_beta   90.00
_cell.angle_gamma   90.00
#
_symmetry.space_group_name_H-M   'P 1'
#
loop_
_entity.id
_entity.type
_entity.pdbx_description
1 polymer ?
#
loop_
_entity_poly.entity_id
_entity_poly.type
_entity_poly.pdbx_seq_one_letter_code
_entity_poly.pdbx_strand_id
1 'polypeptide(L)'
;MRSRTIEAYKTTLRLTDVQREIVVGVLLGDAHLETQNGGRSYRLKVEQGHRHAEYVRHLYSELREWVLTPPKQKMGKTKGVITLNLAFQTVSHEELASYGSLFYRARRKVVPEQIREIATARTLAYWYMDDGSMKSRQSKGVIFNTQAYDSSDIRRLIDVLEGFGLEAWERRQSDGIQIYVSGSSYEQFAELVGPYVIEAMRYKVPLTRRTQLPKR
;
A
#
# COMPACT_ATOMS: atom_id res chain seq x y z
N MET A 1 8.98 -25.74 -16.68
CA MET A 1 10.33 -26.11 -16.23
C MET A 1 10.92 -24.95 -15.42
N ARG A 2 11.15 -25.09 -14.13
CA ARG A 2 11.82 -24.04 -13.33
C ARG A 2 13.29 -24.05 -13.71
N SER A 3 13.83 -22.93 -14.20
CA SER A 3 15.26 -22.83 -14.50
C SER A 3 16.04 -22.94 -13.19
N ARG A 4 17.06 -23.83 -13.12
CA ARG A 4 17.99 -23.93 -11.97
C ARG A 4 18.62 -22.59 -11.63
N THR A 5 18.87 -21.77 -12.63
CA THR A 5 19.39 -20.42 -12.47
C THR A 5 18.43 -19.50 -11.70
N ILE A 6 17.12 -19.58 -11.96
CA ILE A 6 16.13 -18.78 -11.24
C ILE A 6 16.02 -19.24 -9.78
N GLU A 7 16.03 -20.54 -9.52
CA GLU A 7 15.97 -21.03 -8.14
C GLU A 7 17.25 -20.65 -7.36
N ALA A 8 18.44 -20.74 -7.97
CA ALA A 8 19.67 -20.26 -7.35
C ALA A 8 19.64 -18.74 -7.09
N TYR A 9 19.12 -17.95 -8.03
CA TYR A 9 18.95 -16.51 -7.83
C TYR A 9 18.01 -16.18 -6.64
N LYS A 10 16.90 -16.88 -6.53
CA LYS A 10 15.95 -16.69 -5.43
C LYS A 10 16.57 -16.88 -4.05
N THR A 11 17.54 -17.80 -3.90
CA THR A 11 18.19 -18.02 -2.60
C THR A 11 19.02 -16.83 -2.12
N THR A 12 19.40 -15.91 -3.01
CA THR A 12 20.15 -14.69 -2.66
C THR A 12 19.26 -13.53 -2.27
N LEU A 13 17.94 -13.60 -2.54
CA LEU A 13 17.03 -12.51 -2.26
C LEU A 13 16.71 -12.40 -0.77
N ARG A 14 16.78 -11.18 -0.25
CA ARG A 14 16.28 -10.80 1.08
C ARG A 14 15.65 -9.42 0.98
N LEU A 15 14.48 -9.26 1.60
CA LEU A 15 13.86 -7.93 1.70
C LEU A 15 14.70 -7.03 2.62
N THR A 16 15.03 -5.85 2.14
CA THR A 16 15.57 -4.79 3.00
C THR A 16 14.48 -4.25 3.94
N ASP A 17 14.84 -3.53 4.99
CA ASP A 17 13.86 -2.93 5.90
C ASP A 17 12.94 -1.95 5.15
N VAL A 18 13.48 -1.16 4.22
CA VAL A 18 12.70 -0.29 3.34
C VAL A 18 11.67 -1.08 2.52
N GLN A 19 12.10 -2.17 1.92
CA GLN A 19 11.20 -3.03 1.14
C GLN A 19 10.13 -3.70 2.01
N ARG A 20 10.45 -4.07 3.26
CA ARG A 20 9.49 -4.61 4.23
C ARG A 20 8.39 -3.59 4.54
N GLU A 21 8.76 -2.35 4.83
CA GLU A 21 7.82 -1.25 5.09
C GLU A 21 6.90 -0.99 3.89
N ILE A 22 7.47 -1.00 2.67
CA ILE A 22 6.72 -0.84 1.42
C ILE A 22 5.73 -2.00 1.23
N VAL A 23 6.20 -3.25 1.40
CA VAL A 23 5.35 -4.45 1.24
C VAL A 23 4.16 -4.40 2.20
N VAL A 24 4.38 -4.02 3.47
CA VAL A 24 3.29 -3.85 4.44
C VAL A 24 2.32 -2.76 3.98
N GLY A 25 2.82 -1.61 3.55
CA GLY A 25 1.98 -0.49 3.11
C GLY A 25 1.11 -0.84 1.89
N VAL A 26 1.69 -1.43 0.84
CA VAL A 26 0.91 -1.81 -0.34
C VAL A 26 0.00 -3.03 -0.10
N LEU A 27 0.31 -3.88 0.88
CA LEU A 27 -0.60 -4.95 1.30
C LEU A 27 -1.79 -4.44 2.12
N LEU A 28 -1.68 -3.33 2.83
CA LEU A 28 -2.84 -2.63 3.38
C LEU A 28 -3.69 -1.99 2.27
N GLY A 29 -3.06 -1.60 1.16
CA GLY A 29 -3.71 -1.02 -0.02
C GLY A 29 -4.06 -2.06 -1.11
N ASP A 30 -3.76 -1.72 -2.36
CA ASP A 30 -4.24 -2.43 -3.57
C ASP A 30 -3.46 -3.70 -3.93
N ALA A 31 -2.21 -3.85 -3.46
CA ALA A 31 -1.42 -5.03 -3.78
C ALA A 31 -1.95 -6.29 -3.08
N HIS A 32 -1.65 -7.44 -3.65
CA HIS A 32 -2.04 -8.72 -3.06
C HIS A 32 -0.96 -9.79 -3.23
N LEU A 33 -1.02 -10.79 -2.37
CA LEU A 33 -0.16 -11.97 -2.43
C LEU A 33 -0.89 -13.13 -3.10
N GLU A 34 -0.15 -13.85 -3.94
CA GLU A 34 -0.65 -15.05 -4.61
C GLU A 34 0.28 -16.23 -4.37
N THR A 35 -0.27 -17.39 -4.05
CA THR A 35 0.45 -18.65 -3.89
C THR A 35 -0.05 -19.70 -4.85
N GLN A 36 0.86 -20.57 -5.32
CA GLN A 36 0.54 -21.72 -6.18
C GLN A 36 0.90 -23.05 -5.51
N ASN A 37 1.38 -23.03 -4.26
CA ASN A 37 1.91 -24.20 -3.58
C ASN A 37 1.42 -24.35 -2.12
N GLY A 38 0.19 -23.93 -1.87
CA GLY A 38 -0.44 -24.07 -0.55
C GLY A 38 0.16 -23.15 0.53
N GLY A 39 0.69 -21.99 0.16
CA GLY A 39 1.20 -21.02 1.13
C GLY A 39 2.68 -21.17 1.50
N ARG A 40 3.40 -22.12 0.89
CA ARG A 40 4.84 -22.30 1.15
C ARG A 40 5.69 -21.17 0.57
N SER A 41 5.22 -20.55 -0.49
CA SER A 41 5.80 -19.34 -1.06
C SER A 41 4.72 -18.48 -1.69
N TYR A 42 4.96 -17.17 -1.71
CA TYR A 42 4.06 -16.18 -2.31
C TYR A 42 4.82 -15.28 -3.27
N ARG A 43 4.09 -14.67 -4.18
CA ARG A 43 4.53 -13.54 -4.99
C ARG A 43 3.65 -12.35 -4.71
N LEU A 44 4.23 -11.17 -4.62
CA LEU A 44 3.51 -9.91 -4.54
C LEU A 44 3.08 -9.51 -5.95
N LYS A 45 1.81 -9.16 -6.10
CA LYS A 45 1.26 -8.62 -7.35
C LYS A 45 0.80 -7.19 -7.13
N VAL A 46 1.28 -6.32 -8.02
CA VAL A 46 0.94 -4.91 -8.08
C VAL A 46 0.26 -4.66 -9.42
N GLU A 47 -0.93 -4.06 -9.37
CA GLU A 47 -1.67 -3.66 -10.56
C GLU A 47 -2.47 -2.38 -10.26
N GLN A 48 -2.28 -1.35 -11.08
CA GLN A 48 -2.96 -0.07 -10.95
C GLN A 48 -3.42 0.44 -12.30
N GLY A 49 -4.48 1.24 -12.32
CA GLY A 49 -4.93 1.93 -13.52
C GLY A 49 -3.81 2.79 -14.13
N HIS A 50 -3.79 2.93 -15.44
CA HIS A 50 -2.72 3.61 -16.18
C HIS A 50 -2.42 5.04 -15.71
N ARG A 51 -3.40 5.74 -15.15
CA ARG A 51 -3.22 7.06 -14.52
C ARG A 51 -2.20 7.06 -13.38
N HIS A 52 -1.98 5.90 -12.73
CA HIS A 52 -1.00 5.69 -11.66
C HIS A 52 0.24 4.92 -12.14
N ALA A 53 0.55 4.95 -13.45
CA ALA A 53 1.67 4.22 -14.03
C ALA A 53 3.02 4.60 -13.42
N GLU A 54 3.22 5.88 -13.06
CA GLU A 54 4.46 6.33 -12.40
C GLU A 54 4.62 5.69 -11.01
N TYR A 55 3.53 5.52 -10.27
CA TYR A 55 3.56 4.84 -8.98
C TYR A 55 3.91 3.34 -9.13
N VAL A 56 3.36 2.67 -10.14
CA VAL A 56 3.73 1.27 -10.43
C VAL A 56 5.21 1.15 -10.83
N ARG A 57 5.73 2.11 -11.61
CA ARG A 57 7.17 2.14 -11.97
C ARG A 57 8.06 2.38 -10.76
N HIS A 58 7.62 3.26 -9.85
CA HIS A 58 8.32 3.48 -8.60
C HIS A 58 8.36 2.20 -7.75
N LEU A 59 7.22 1.53 -7.51
CA LEU A 59 7.19 0.25 -6.79
C LEU A 59 8.06 -0.83 -7.45
N TYR A 60 8.07 -0.86 -8.78
CA TYR A 60 8.96 -1.75 -9.54
C TYR A 60 10.44 -1.42 -9.29
N SER A 61 10.80 -0.13 -9.22
CA SER A 61 12.18 0.29 -8.92
C SER A 61 12.60 -0.14 -7.52
N GLU A 62 11.74 0.06 -6.51
CA GLU A 62 12.00 -0.33 -5.13
C GLU A 62 12.15 -1.86 -4.97
N LEU A 63 11.42 -2.64 -5.76
CA LEU A 63 11.41 -4.11 -5.72
C LEU A 63 12.16 -4.73 -6.92
N ARG A 64 13.06 -3.98 -7.58
CA ARG A 64 13.66 -4.37 -8.86
C ARG A 64 14.30 -5.75 -8.85
N GLU A 65 15.00 -6.10 -7.80
CA GLU A 65 15.68 -7.39 -7.64
C GLU A 65 14.70 -8.56 -7.52
N TRP A 66 13.50 -8.29 -7.03
CA TRP A 66 12.43 -9.28 -6.86
C TRP A 66 11.63 -9.53 -8.14
N VAL A 67 11.85 -8.76 -9.19
CA VAL A 67 11.01 -8.77 -10.40
C VAL A 67 11.84 -9.15 -11.63
N LEU A 68 11.57 -10.31 -12.21
CA LEU A 68 12.26 -10.80 -13.40
C LEU A 68 11.73 -10.20 -14.71
N THR A 69 10.52 -9.70 -14.72
CA THR A 69 9.88 -9.16 -15.92
C THR A 69 9.38 -7.74 -15.65
N PRO A 70 9.80 -6.74 -16.45
CA PRO A 70 9.33 -5.36 -16.28
C PRO A 70 7.81 -5.25 -16.28
N PRO A 71 7.25 -4.16 -15.70
CA PRO A 71 5.82 -3.91 -15.72
C PRO A 71 5.22 -3.97 -17.12
N LYS A 72 4.07 -4.62 -17.26
CA LYS A 72 3.36 -4.78 -18.53
C LYS A 72 1.98 -4.14 -18.45
N GLN A 73 1.58 -3.57 -19.57
CA GLN A 73 0.20 -3.14 -19.74
C GLN A 73 -0.74 -4.34 -19.81
N LYS A 74 -1.87 -4.20 -19.14
CA LYS A 74 -2.97 -5.16 -19.17
C LYS A 74 -4.27 -4.45 -19.45
N MET A 75 -5.08 -5.03 -20.29
CA MET A 75 -6.47 -4.62 -20.43
C MET A 75 -7.29 -5.30 -19.33
N GLY A 76 -7.96 -4.48 -18.52
CA GLY A 76 -8.93 -4.91 -17.52
C GLY A 76 -10.35 -4.53 -17.93
N LYS A 77 -11.34 -5.03 -17.20
CA LYS A 77 -12.74 -4.61 -17.33
C LYS A 77 -13.29 -4.35 -15.93
N THR A 78 -13.70 -3.13 -15.67
CA THR A 78 -14.28 -2.73 -14.38
C THR A 78 -15.65 -2.12 -14.60
N LYS A 79 -16.70 -2.69 -14.01
CA LYS A 79 -18.10 -2.27 -14.16
C LYS A 79 -18.51 -2.09 -15.64
N GLY A 80 -18.06 -3.00 -16.51
CA GLY A 80 -18.37 -2.97 -17.95
C GLY A 80 -17.46 -2.10 -18.81
N VAL A 81 -16.63 -1.25 -18.19
CA VAL A 81 -15.70 -0.34 -18.89
C VAL A 81 -14.34 -1.02 -19.05
N ILE A 82 -13.78 -0.96 -20.26
CA ILE A 82 -12.41 -1.42 -20.52
C ILE A 82 -11.44 -0.43 -19.86
N THR A 83 -10.54 -0.97 -19.05
CA THR A 83 -9.49 -0.19 -18.37
C THR A 83 -8.12 -0.64 -18.85
N LEU A 84 -7.21 0.29 -18.97
CA LEU A 84 -5.80 0.02 -19.20
C LEU A 84 -5.09 0.10 -17.86
N ASN A 85 -4.44 -1.00 -17.45
CA ASN A 85 -3.70 -1.10 -16.21
C ASN A 85 -2.21 -1.32 -16.50
N LEU A 86 -1.36 -0.95 -15.55
CA LEU A 86 0.05 -1.35 -15.52
C LEU A 86 0.25 -2.31 -14.35
N ALA A 87 0.94 -3.42 -14.59
CA ALA A 87 1.11 -4.45 -13.57
C ALA A 87 2.49 -5.12 -13.63
N PHE A 88 2.98 -5.54 -12.46
CA PHE A 88 4.11 -6.46 -12.31
C PHE A 88 3.88 -7.45 -11.17
N GLN A 89 4.74 -8.44 -11.09
CA GLN A 89 4.77 -9.38 -9.97
C GLN A 89 6.19 -9.74 -9.61
N THR A 90 6.43 -10.00 -8.33
CA THR A 90 7.71 -10.54 -7.87
C THR A 90 7.86 -12.00 -8.24
N VAL A 91 9.06 -12.54 -8.08
CA VAL A 91 9.25 -13.99 -8.00
C VAL A 91 8.47 -14.56 -6.81
N SER A 92 8.05 -15.82 -6.91
CA SER A 92 7.48 -16.53 -5.76
C SER A 92 8.60 -16.93 -4.80
N HIS A 93 8.52 -16.48 -3.55
CA HIS A 93 9.57 -16.65 -2.55
C HIS A 93 9.00 -16.99 -1.17
N GLU A 94 9.76 -17.77 -0.38
CA GLU A 94 9.37 -18.20 0.98
C GLU A 94 9.35 -17.01 1.96
N GLU A 95 10.19 -16.01 1.81
CA GLU A 95 10.19 -14.81 2.66
C GLU A 95 8.86 -14.07 2.62
N LEU A 96 8.13 -14.15 1.50
CA LEU A 96 6.78 -13.59 1.39
C LEU A 96 5.70 -14.46 2.05
N ALA A 97 6.03 -15.69 2.49
CA ALA A 97 5.06 -16.56 3.16
C ALA A 97 4.66 -16.05 4.54
N SER A 98 5.54 -15.37 5.26
CA SER A 98 5.22 -14.71 6.53
C SER A 98 4.13 -13.67 6.36
N TYR A 99 4.22 -12.82 5.31
CA TYR A 99 3.17 -11.85 4.98
C TYR A 99 1.87 -12.54 4.54
N GLY A 100 1.96 -13.67 3.82
CA GLY A 100 0.80 -14.50 3.50
C GLY A 100 0.06 -14.96 4.76
N SER A 101 0.80 -15.41 5.76
CA SER A 101 0.23 -15.83 7.06
C SER A 101 -0.34 -14.66 7.87
N LEU A 102 0.28 -13.47 7.77
CA LEU A 102 -0.14 -12.27 8.48
C LEU A 102 -1.40 -11.64 7.87
N PHE A 103 -1.41 -11.46 6.55
CA PHE A 103 -2.42 -10.68 5.84
C PHE A 103 -3.59 -11.50 5.29
N TYR A 104 -3.61 -12.83 5.44
CA TYR A 104 -4.68 -13.65 4.90
C TYR A 104 -5.22 -14.65 5.93
N ARG A 105 -6.56 -14.74 6.00
CA ARG A 105 -7.31 -15.77 6.73
C ARG A 105 -8.34 -16.37 5.77
N ALA A 106 -8.32 -17.68 5.59
CA ALA A 106 -9.23 -18.39 4.69
C ALA A 106 -9.34 -17.73 3.30
N ARG A 107 -8.20 -17.33 2.72
CA ARG A 107 -8.07 -16.63 1.40
C ARG A 107 -8.63 -15.20 1.38
N ARG A 108 -9.13 -14.67 2.50
CA ARG A 108 -9.55 -13.28 2.63
C ARG A 108 -8.39 -12.45 3.17
N LYS A 109 -8.20 -11.27 2.60
CA LYS A 109 -7.24 -10.28 3.10
C LYS A 109 -7.77 -9.69 4.41
N VAL A 110 -6.90 -9.59 5.42
CA VAL A 110 -7.19 -9.08 6.75
C VAL A 110 -6.06 -8.16 7.21
N VAL A 111 -6.35 -7.31 8.18
CA VAL A 111 -5.31 -6.51 8.85
C VAL A 111 -4.66 -7.36 9.96
N PRO A 112 -3.33 -7.53 9.97
CA PRO A 112 -2.63 -8.27 11.03
C PRO A 112 -2.91 -7.71 12.42
N GLU A 113 -3.00 -8.56 13.44
CA GLU A 113 -3.17 -8.14 14.84
C GLU A 113 -2.01 -7.26 15.32
N GLN A 114 -0.78 -7.59 14.91
CA GLN A 114 0.44 -6.85 15.22
C GLN A 114 0.71 -5.66 14.28
N ILE A 115 -0.27 -5.21 13.50
CA ILE A 115 -0.06 -4.13 12.50
C ILE A 115 0.51 -2.85 13.15
N ARG A 116 0.11 -2.54 14.37
CA ARG A 116 0.59 -1.36 15.10
C ARG A 116 2.10 -1.41 15.38
N GLU A 117 2.65 -2.61 15.55
CA GLU A 117 4.07 -2.84 15.86
C GLU A 117 4.94 -2.76 14.60
N ILE A 118 4.39 -3.12 13.44
CA ILE A 118 5.13 -3.20 12.19
C ILE A 118 4.87 -2.03 11.23
N ALA A 119 3.85 -1.20 11.50
CA ALA A 119 3.54 -0.05 10.68
C ALA A 119 4.49 1.12 11.00
N THR A 120 5.10 1.69 9.97
CA THR A 120 5.97 2.87 10.04
C THR A 120 5.35 4.05 9.30
N ALA A 121 5.94 5.22 9.39
CA ALA A 121 5.52 6.40 8.61
C ALA A 121 5.60 6.11 7.09
N ARG A 122 6.58 5.32 6.63
CA ARG A 122 6.66 4.86 5.24
C ARG A 122 5.53 3.90 4.90
N THR A 123 5.22 2.93 5.76
CA THR A 123 4.06 2.04 5.61
C THR A 123 2.78 2.86 5.43
N LEU A 124 2.56 3.86 6.28
CA LEU A 124 1.41 4.75 6.21
C LEU A 124 1.36 5.52 4.88
N ALA A 125 2.49 6.01 4.40
CA ALA A 125 2.57 6.73 3.13
C ALA A 125 2.19 5.86 1.93
N TYR A 126 2.66 4.61 1.88
CA TYR A 126 2.34 3.69 0.79
C TYR A 126 0.87 3.24 0.84
N TRP A 127 0.33 2.95 2.03
CA TRP A 127 -1.10 2.70 2.19
C TRP A 127 -1.92 3.92 1.75
N TYR A 128 -1.49 5.14 2.11
CA TYR A 128 -2.17 6.36 1.69
C TYR A 128 -2.07 6.62 0.17
N MET A 129 -0.95 6.31 -0.46
CA MET A 129 -0.83 6.44 -1.91
C MET A 129 -1.80 5.52 -2.65
N ASP A 130 -2.08 4.33 -2.13
CA ASP A 130 -3.10 3.43 -2.67
C ASP A 130 -4.52 3.93 -2.35
N ASP A 131 -4.94 3.91 -1.11
CA ASP A 131 -6.33 4.05 -0.66
C ASP A 131 -6.70 5.45 -0.16
N GLY A 132 -5.70 6.32 0.02
CA GLY A 132 -5.91 7.62 0.62
C GLY A 132 -6.42 8.69 -0.35
N SER A 133 -7.16 9.64 0.21
CA SER A 133 -7.57 10.87 -0.49
C SER A 133 -7.83 12.00 0.50
N MET A 134 -7.81 13.25 0.01
CA MET A 134 -8.37 14.37 0.76
C MET A 134 -9.89 14.31 0.73
N LYS A 135 -10.54 14.69 1.83
CA LYS A 135 -12.00 14.76 1.91
C LYS A 135 -12.60 15.72 0.86
N SER A 136 -12.00 16.89 0.71
CA SER A 136 -12.35 17.90 -0.30
C SER A 136 -11.24 18.94 -0.44
N ARG A 137 -11.35 19.81 -1.44
CA ARG A 137 -10.40 20.92 -1.62
C ARG A 137 -10.46 21.96 -0.50
N GLN A 138 -11.60 22.08 0.20
CA GLN A 138 -11.83 23.02 1.29
C GLN A 138 -11.52 22.45 2.66
N SER A 139 -11.45 21.11 2.78
CA SER A 139 -11.23 20.42 4.05
C SER A 139 -9.86 19.77 4.09
N LYS A 140 -9.12 19.97 5.18
CA LYS A 140 -7.86 19.28 5.44
C LYS A 140 -8.06 17.84 5.95
N GLY A 141 -9.29 17.36 6.07
CA GLY A 141 -9.55 15.96 6.48
C GLY A 141 -9.03 14.96 5.45
N VAL A 142 -8.47 13.87 5.93
CA VAL A 142 -7.94 12.77 5.13
C VAL A 142 -8.90 11.58 5.22
N ILE A 143 -9.05 10.85 4.14
CA ILE A 143 -9.89 9.65 4.06
C ILE A 143 -9.03 8.50 3.59
N PHE A 144 -9.18 7.34 4.23
CA PHE A 144 -8.71 6.04 3.73
C PHE A 144 -9.92 5.21 3.29
N ASN A 145 -9.86 4.65 2.10
CA ASN A 145 -10.91 3.81 1.51
C ASN A 145 -10.75 2.37 2.02
N THR A 146 -11.46 2.06 3.10
CA THR A 146 -11.33 0.80 3.83
C THR A 146 -12.59 -0.07 3.75
N GLN A 147 -13.47 0.18 2.75
CA GLN A 147 -14.78 -0.48 2.64
C GLN A 147 -14.69 -2.00 2.48
N ALA A 148 -13.55 -2.53 2.02
CA ALA A 148 -13.33 -3.97 1.86
C ALA A 148 -12.98 -4.69 3.18
N TYR A 149 -12.64 -3.95 4.24
CA TYR A 149 -12.26 -4.47 5.54
C TYR A 149 -13.47 -4.60 6.47
N ASP A 150 -13.39 -5.54 7.42
CA ASP A 150 -14.42 -5.62 8.47
C ASP A 150 -14.15 -4.65 9.64
N SER A 151 -15.10 -4.53 10.54
CA SER A 151 -15.02 -3.57 11.66
C SER A 151 -13.84 -3.84 12.59
N SER A 152 -13.41 -5.09 12.75
CA SER A 152 -12.25 -5.42 13.60
C SER A 152 -10.95 -4.99 12.94
N ASP A 153 -10.83 -5.16 11.63
CA ASP A 153 -9.71 -4.69 10.84
C ASP A 153 -9.61 -3.17 10.83
N ILE A 154 -10.75 -2.48 10.63
CA ILE A 154 -10.84 -1.02 10.66
C ILE A 154 -10.39 -0.45 12.01
N ARG A 155 -10.78 -1.09 13.10
CA ARG A 155 -10.36 -0.67 14.45
C ARG A 155 -8.85 -0.77 14.61
N ARG A 156 -8.21 -1.87 14.15
CA ARG A 156 -6.75 -2.01 14.17
C ARG A 156 -6.05 -0.91 13.34
N LEU A 157 -6.62 -0.55 12.20
CA LEU A 157 -6.09 0.53 11.37
C LEU A 157 -6.24 1.91 12.03
N ILE A 158 -7.33 2.16 12.74
CA ILE A 158 -7.50 3.37 13.56
C ILE A 158 -6.47 3.40 14.68
N ASP A 159 -6.25 2.29 15.38
CA ASP A 159 -5.24 2.17 16.44
C ASP A 159 -3.81 2.48 15.91
N VAL A 160 -3.51 2.12 14.65
CA VAL A 160 -2.26 2.51 13.98
C VAL A 160 -2.17 4.02 13.81
N LEU A 161 -3.22 4.66 13.29
CA LEU A 161 -3.25 6.11 13.08
C LEU A 161 -3.15 6.89 14.40
N GLU A 162 -3.87 6.45 15.42
CA GLU A 162 -3.79 7.00 16.78
C GLU A 162 -2.39 6.81 17.40
N GLY A 163 -1.73 5.68 17.10
CA GLY A 163 -0.35 5.42 17.49
C GLY A 163 0.66 6.42 16.90
N PHE A 164 0.34 7.02 15.77
CA PHE A 164 1.08 8.15 15.19
C PHE A 164 0.62 9.52 15.69
N GLY A 165 -0.29 9.56 16.67
CA GLY A 165 -0.84 10.80 17.24
C GLY A 165 -1.88 11.48 16.34
N LEU A 166 -2.45 10.74 15.37
CA LEU A 166 -3.47 11.26 14.47
C LEU A 166 -4.85 10.97 15.04
N GLU A 167 -5.71 11.97 15.07
CA GLU A 167 -7.10 11.83 15.46
C GLU A 167 -7.89 11.21 14.31
N ALA A 168 -8.40 9.97 14.48
CA ALA A 168 -9.05 9.20 13.44
C ALA A 168 -10.29 8.45 13.95
N TRP A 169 -11.29 8.24 13.08
CA TRP A 169 -12.51 7.50 13.40
C TRP A 169 -13.18 6.90 12.17
N GLU A 170 -14.13 6.00 12.41
CA GLU A 170 -14.97 5.40 11.40
C GLU A 170 -15.88 6.44 10.73
N ARG A 171 -15.97 6.37 9.42
CA ARG A 171 -16.94 7.12 8.62
C ARG A 171 -17.78 6.15 7.81
N ARG A 172 -19.03 5.97 8.17
CA ARG A 172 -19.96 5.09 7.46
C ARG A 172 -20.35 5.68 6.11
N GLN A 173 -20.35 4.84 5.08
CA GLN A 173 -20.79 5.11 3.73
C GLN A 173 -21.81 4.04 3.31
N SER A 174 -22.49 4.24 2.18
CA SER A 174 -23.45 3.25 1.64
C SER A 174 -22.80 1.93 1.22
N ASP A 175 -21.51 1.96 0.88
CA ASP A 175 -20.71 0.84 0.39
C ASP A 175 -19.74 0.26 1.42
N GLY A 176 -19.80 0.73 2.69
CA GLY A 176 -18.94 0.23 3.75
C GLY A 176 -18.43 1.33 4.68
N ILE A 177 -17.30 1.07 5.34
CA ILE A 177 -16.70 1.98 6.30
C ILE A 177 -15.39 2.52 5.74
N GLN A 178 -15.24 3.83 5.73
CA GLN A 178 -13.98 4.55 5.52
C GLN A 178 -13.40 4.95 6.87
N ILE A 179 -12.08 5.17 6.91
CA ILE A 179 -11.45 5.85 8.05
C ILE A 179 -11.26 7.31 7.68
N TYR A 180 -11.67 8.20 8.59
CA TYR A 180 -11.47 9.62 8.49
C TYR A 180 -10.43 10.08 9.50
N VAL A 181 -9.43 10.82 9.02
CA VAL A 181 -8.46 11.52 9.87
C VAL A 181 -8.83 12.98 9.94
N SER A 182 -8.85 13.52 11.16
CA SER A 182 -9.22 14.91 11.44
C SER A 182 -8.35 15.90 10.67
N GLY A 183 -8.98 16.98 10.22
CA GLY A 183 -8.25 18.11 9.63
C GLY A 183 -7.31 18.81 10.62
N SER A 184 -7.53 18.68 11.95
CA SER A 184 -6.62 19.13 13.00
C SER A 184 -5.29 18.37 12.97
N SER A 185 -5.31 17.09 12.63
CA SER A 185 -4.14 16.21 12.51
C SER A 185 -3.42 16.33 11.16
N TYR A 186 -3.93 17.13 10.22
CA TYR A 186 -3.43 17.14 8.84
C TYR A 186 -1.96 17.51 8.73
N GLU A 187 -1.49 18.52 9.48
CA GLU A 187 -0.10 18.96 9.41
C GLU A 187 0.86 17.87 9.88
N GLN A 188 0.51 17.20 10.99
CA GLN A 188 1.26 16.04 11.49
C GLN A 188 1.22 14.87 10.50
N PHE A 189 0.05 14.57 9.92
CA PHE A 189 -0.09 13.56 8.88
C PHE A 189 0.82 13.86 7.68
N ALA A 190 0.79 15.09 7.17
CA ALA A 190 1.60 15.51 6.02
C ALA A 190 3.11 15.49 6.31
N GLU A 191 3.53 15.79 7.55
CA GLU A 191 4.93 15.66 7.99
C GLU A 191 5.36 14.18 8.04
N LEU A 192 4.49 13.29 8.53
CA LEU A 192 4.76 11.85 8.60
C LEU A 192 4.90 11.21 7.22
N VAL A 193 3.95 11.44 6.33
CA VAL A 193 3.92 10.74 5.02
C VAL A 193 4.72 11.46 3.94
N GLY A 194 4.86 12.78 4.04
CA GLY A 194 5.44 13.65 3.02
C GLY A 194 6.82 13.21 2.50
N PRO A 195 7.76 12.77 3.36
CA PRO A 195 9.08 12.28 2.93
C PRO A 195 9.02 11.05 2.01
N TYR A 196 7.94 10.28 2.04
CA TYR A 196 7.79 8.99 1.34
C TYR A 196 6.80 9.04 0.18
N VAL A 197 6.00 10.11 0.07
CA VAL A 197 5.07 10.28 -1.05
C VAL A 197 5.83 10.70 -2.29
N ILE A 198 5.72 9.91 -3.36
CA ILE A 198 6.40 10.19 -4.63
C ILE A 198 5.81 11.43 -5.32
N GLU A 199 6.59 12.07 -6.17
CA GLU A 199 6.19 13.30 -6.86
C GLU A 199 4.86 13.16 -7.62
N ALA A 200 4.70 12.05 -8.36
CA ALA A 200 3.47 11.76 -9.10
C ALA A 200 2.21 11.62 -8.23
N MET A 201 2.36 11.43 -6.91
CA MET A 201 1.26 11.30 -5.94
C MET A 201 1.14 12.51 -4.99
N ARG A 202 1.99 13.54 -5.16
CA ARG A 202 1.98 14.76 -4.33
C ARG A 202 0.63 15.47 -4.29
N TYR A 203 -0.18 15.32 -5.34
CA TYR A 203 -1.53 15.89 -5.38
C TYR A 203 -2.46 15.34 -4.27
N LYS A 204 -2.13 14.16 -3.70
CA LYS A 204 -2.86 13.58 -2.55
C LYS A 204 -2.50 14.25 -1.22
N VAL A 205 -1.34 14.90 -1.13
CA VAL A 205 -0.86 15.57 0.09
C VAL A 205 -0.62 17.04 -0.24
N PRO A 206 -1.64 17.91 -0.14
CA PRO A 206 -1.48 19.33 -0.36
C PRO A 206 -0.41 19.93 0.57
N LEU A 207 0.30 20.92 0.06
CA LEU A 207 1.39 21.58 0.78
C LEU A 207 0.92 22.15 2.13
N THR A 208 1.67 21.89 3.19
CA THR A 208 1.51 22.56 4.47
C THR A 208 2.13 23.96 4.43
N ARG A 209 1.76 24.87 5.36
CA ARG A 209 2.36 26.20 5.45
C ARG A 209 3.90 26.12 5.61
N ARG A 210 4.44 25.09 6.30
CA ARG A 210 5.89 24.87 6.49
C ARG A 210 6.61 24.48 5.20
N THR A 211 5.96 23.76 4.29
CA THR A 211 6.55 23.35 2.99
C THR A 211 6.49 24.46 1.95
N GLN A 212 5.72 25.52 2.18
CA GLN A 212 5.62 26.68 1.28
C GLN A 212 6.70 27.74 1.51
N LEU A 213 7.45 27.68 2.60
CA LEU A 213 8.55 28.62 2.84
C LEU A 213 9.79 28.15 2.06
N PRO A 214 10.36 28.99 1.16
CA PRO A 214 11.62 28.67 0.52
C PRO A 214 12.71 28.49 1.59
N LYS A 215 13.48 27.45 1.49
CA LYS A 215 14.71 27.30 2.29
C LYS A 215 15.60 28.51 1.93
N ARG A 216 15.78 29.43 2.88
CA ARG A 216 16.76 30.50 2.77
C ARG A 216 18.16 29.93 2.78
#